data_ffcb5114f0cd1585827857a4f2e40870
#
_entry.id   ffcb5114f0cd1585827857a4f2e40870
#
_cell.length_a   1.000
_cell.length_b   1.000
_cell.length_c   1.000
_cell.angle_alpha   90.00
_cell.angle_beta   90.00
_cell.angle_gamma   90.00
#
_symmetry.space_group_name_H-M   'P 1'
#
loop_
_entity.id
_entity.type
_entity.pdbx_description
1 polymer ?
#
loop_
_entity_poly.entity_id
_entity_poly.type
_entity_poly.pdbx_seq_one_letter_code
_entity_poly.pdbx_strand_id
1 'polypeptide(L)'
;INFGLAGSFNVSERPGITAEVLAKTSERTMHMPAAQALARPSPYDILRDWPPVGRVETVAVRLSGNLSSAFPNGPPPDVPPAPQGVQRLTHSGTPAQIVLVADTDFLADDFYIDPQRGASAADNASFALNAIDVLGGSNALVSLRSRAPSVRKMTVIDRMEADAQRQIQQRQDELQADLQDTETQLQQL
;
A
#
# COMPACT_ATOMS: atom_id res chain seq x y z
N ILE A 1 -6.83 1.64 -1.29
CA ILE A 1 -5.57 2.43 -1.31
C ILE A 1 -4.60 1.68 -2.19
N ASN A 2 -3.97 2.39 -3.13
CA ASN A 2 -2.94 1.86 -4.01
C ASN A 2 -1.57 2.33 -3.52
N PHE A 3 -0.62 1.41 -3.47
CA PHE A 3 0.77 1.68 -3.17
C PHE A 3 1.62 1.31 -4.39
N GLY A 4 2.62 2.12 -4.68
CA GLY A 4 3.54 1.89 -5.78
C GLY A 4 4.71 0.99 -5.36
N LEU A 5 5.87 1.58 -5.16
CA LEU A 5 7.07 0.90 -4.69
C LEU A 5 7.17 0.97 -3.16
N ALA A 6 6.18 0.40 -2.48
CA ALA A 6 6.10 0.47 -1.03
C ALA A 6 7.21 -0.32 -0.34
N GLY A 7 7.76 0.26 0.72
CA GLY A 7 8.50 -0.46 1.74
C GLY A 7 7.59 -1.09 2.78
N SER A 8 8.16 -1.50 3.91
CA SER A 8 7.40 -1.97 5.06
C SER A 8 8.03 -1.57 6.38
N PHE A 9 7.23 -1.57 7.45
CA PHE A 9 7.68 -1.27 8.80
C PHE A 9 7.72 -2.53 9.65
N ASN A 10 8.82 -2.71 10.38
CA ASN A 10 8.86 -3.61 11.51
C ASN A 10 8.41 -2.85 12.75
N VAL A 11 7.21 -3.18 13.24
CA VAL A 11 6.63 -2.53 14.41
C VAL A 11 7.02 -3.30 15.65
N SER A 12 7.75 -2.66 16.56
CA SER A 12 8.12 -3.23 17.86
C SER A 12 7.50 -2.42 19.00
N GLU A 13 7.07 -3.11 20.04
CA GLU A 13 6.52 -2.47 21.23
C GLU A 13 7.60 -1.64 21.94
N ARG A 14 7.20 -0.45 22.39
CA ARG A 14 8.03 0.45 23.18
C ARG A 14 7.21 1.00 24.34
N PRO A 15 7.76 1.01 25.58
CA PRO A 15 7.07 1.59 26.73
C PRO A 15 6.67 3.05 26.47
N GLY A 16 5.40 3.37 26.75
CA GLY A 16 4.86 4.72 26.59
C GLY A 16 4.52 5.13 25.16
N ILE A 17 4.69 4.23 24.18
CA ILE A 17 4.29 4.46 22.78
C ILE A 17 3.33 3.35 22.35
N THR A 18 2.18 3.77 21.83
CA THR A 18 1.22 2.85 21.20
C THR A 18 1.41 2.90 19.69
N ALA A 19 1.56 1.74 19.07
CA ALA A 19 1.62 1.58 17.62
C ALA A 19 0.32 0.93 17.14
N GLU A 20 -0.37 1.59 16.22
CA GLU A 20 -1.59 1.11 15.58
C GLU A 20 -1.33 0.90 14.10
N VAL A 21 -1.54 -0.32 13.60
CA VAL A 21 -1.40 -0.63 12.19
C VAL A 21 -2.62 -0.09 11.44
N LEU A 22 -2.38 0.84 10.52
CA LEU A 22 -3.42 1.46 9.69
C LEU A 22 -3.64 0.72 8.38
N ALA A 23 -2.56 0.21 7.78
CA ALA A 23 -2.65 -0.57 6.55
C ALA A 23 -1.58 -1.68 6.54
N LYS A 24 -1.98 -2.83 6.03
CA LYS A 24 -1.12 -4.00 5.85
C LYS A 24 -1.40 -4.68 4.53
N THR A 25 -0.42 -5.41 4.02
CA THR A 25 -0.59 -6.23 2.82
C THR A 25 -1.38 -7.50 3.10
N SER A 26 -1.73 -8.23 2.04
CA SER A 26 -2.11 -9.64 2.16
C SER A 26 -0.86 -10.51 2.36
N GLU A 27 -1.05 -11.82 2.44
CA GLU A 27 0.06 -12.80 2.46
C GLU A 27 0.73 -12.97 1.10
N ARG A 28 0.15 -12.40 0.05
CA ARG A 28 0.72 -12.42 -1.31
C ARG A 28 1.67 -11.25 -1.51
N THR A 29 2.85 -11.36 -0.93
CA THR A 29 3.89 -10.34 -1.00
C THR A 29 5.24 -10.96 -1.27
N MET A 30 6.13 -10.19 -1.85
CA MET A 30 7.54 -10.52 -1.93
C MET A 30 8.36 -9.25 -1.66
N HIS A 31 9.55 -9.45 -1.12
CA HIS A 31 10.55 -8.40 -1.02
C HIS A 31 11.45 -8.43 -2.26
N MET A 32 11.66 -7.26 -2.82
CA MET A 32 12.55 -7.06 -3.96
C MET A 32 13.62 -6.03 -3.59
N PRO A 33 14.89 -6.25 -3.94
CA PRO A 33 15.92 -5.22 -3.79
C PRO A 33 15.49 -3.92 -4.49
N ALA A 34 15.67 -2.76 -3.84
CA ALA A 34 15.26 -1.47 -4.40
C ALA A 34 15.84 -1.21 -5.80
N ALA A 35 17.10 -1.57 -6.04
CA ALA A 35 17.74 -1.43 -7.35
C ALA A 35 17.01 -2.24 -8.44
N GLN A 36 16.54 -3.43 -8.11
CA GLN A 36 15.78 -4.27 -9.03
C GLN A 36 14.38 -3.69 -9.29
N ALA A 37 13.70 -3.22 -8.25
CA ALA A 37 12.40 -2.58 -8.38
C ALA A 37 12.47 -1.31 -9.25
N LEU A 38 13.48 -0.46 -9.04
CA LEU A 38 13.73 0.75 -9.83
C LEU A 38 14.07 0.46 -11.29
N ALA A 39 14.62 -0.72 -11.60
CA ALA A 39 14.87 -1.15 -12.97
C ALA A 39 13.59 -1.50 -13.75
N ARG A 40 12.42 -1.45 -13.09
CA ARG A 40 11.09 -1.74 -13.66
C ARG A 40 11.06 -3.09 -14.39
N PRO A 41 11.29 -4.20 -13.69
CA PRO A 41 11.26 -5.53 -14.30
C PRO A 41 9.89 -5.80 -14.92
N SER A 42 9.88 -6.67 -15.94
CA SER A 42 8.62 -7.04 -16.56
C SER A 42 7.69 -7.73 -15.55
N PRO A 43 6.37 -7.55 -15.63
CA PRO A 43 5.42 -8.26 -14.77
C PRO A 43 5.59 -9.79 -14.81
N TYR A 44 5.98 -10.34 -15.95
CA TYR A 44 6.24 -11.78 -16.11
C TYR A 44 7.46 -12.25 -15.32
N ASP A 45 8.53 -11.46 -15.28
CA ASP A 45 9.71 -11.78 -14.48
C ASP A 45 9.40 -11.75 -12.99
N ILE A 46 8.61 -10.77 -12.56
CA ILE A 46 8.14 -10.67 -11.17
C ILE A 46 7.28 -11.90 -10.82
N LEU A 47 6.31 -12.26 -11.67
CA LEU A 47 5.40 -13.37 -11.41
C LEU A 47 6.09 -14.73 -11.43
N ARG A 48 7.12 -14.92 -12.28
CA ARG A 48 7.91 -16.14 -12.31
C ARG A 48 8.60 -16.42 -10.98
N ASP A 49 9.14 -15.37 -10.36
CA ASP A 49 9.93 -15.45 -9.13
C ASP A 49 9.07 -15.24 -7.88
N TRP A 50 7.74 -15.10 -8.05
CA TRP A 50 6.80 -14.83 -6.96
C TRP A 50 6.69 -16.03 -6.01
N PRO A 51 6.94 -15.87 -4.72
CA PRO A 51 6.77 -16.94 -3.76
C PRO A 51 5.27 -17.29 -3.63
N PRO A 52 4.92 -18.56 -3.43
CA PRO A 52 3.52 -18.99 -3.27
C PRO A 52 2.85 -18.39 -2.03
N VAL A 53 3.63 -18.12 -0.99
CA VAL A 53 3.19 -17.48 0.26
C VAL A 53 4.28 -16.52 0.72
N GLY A 54 3.90 -15.26 0.87
CA GLY A 54 4.76 -14.24 1.47
C GLY A 54 4.39 -14.00 2.94
N ARG A 55 4.72 -12.82 3.45
CA ARG A 55 4.35 -12.38 4.79
C ARG A 55 3.41 -11.18 4.70
N VAL A 56 2.54 -11.03 5.71
CA VAL A 56 1.78 -9.80 5.88
C VAL A 56 2.75 -8.71 6.35
N GLU A 57 2.86 -7.64 5.59
CA GLU A 57 3.75 -6.51 5.87
C GLU A 57 2.94 -5.28 6.26
N THR A 58 3.44 -4.52 7.23
CA THR A 58 2.83 -3.26 7.65
C THR A 58 3.32 -2.14 6.74
N VAL A 59 2.41 -1.47 6.06
CA VAL A 59 2.73 -0.36 5.12
C VAL A 59 2.33 1.01 5.63
N ALA A 60 1.42 1.08 6.61
CA ALA A 60 1.12 2.33 7.30
C ALA A 60 0.85 2.07 8.78
N VAL A 61 1.35 2.96 9.65
CA VAL A 61 1.24 2.85 11.10
C VAL A 61 1.03 4.22 11.73
N ARG A 62 0.20 4.27 12.77
CA ARG A 62 0.07 5.42 13.66
C ARG A 62 0.81 5.14 14.97
N LEU A 63 1.70 6.04 15.34
CA LEU A 63 2.36 6.05 16.64
C LEU A 63 1.75 7.13 17.50
N SER A 64 1.48 6.83 18.75
CA SER A 64 0.99 7.81 19.74
C SER A 64 1.65 7.58 21.09
N GLY A 65 1.94 8.66 21.79
CA GLY A 65 2.55 8.62 23.11
C GLY A 65 3.58 9.69 23.35
N ASN A 66 4.32 9.58 24.45
CA ASN A 66 5.39 10.51 24.80
C ASN A 66 6.69 10.10 24.09
N LEU A 67 7.07 10.92 23.10
CA LEU A 67 8.26 10.68 22.30
C LEU A 67 9.50 11.28 23.00
N SER A 68 10.59 10.54 23.00
CA SER A 68 11.91 11.03 23.42
C SER A 68 12.75 11.37 22.20
N SER A 69 13.60 12.40 22.34
CA SER A 69 14.54 12.77 21.30
C SER A 69 15.55 11.64 21.07
N ALA A 70 15.84 11.31 19.82
CA ALA A 70 16.94 10.44 19.44
C ALA A 70 18.31 11.04 19.79
N PHE A 71 18.36 12.37 20.06
CA PHE A 71 19.57 13.12 20.36
C PHE A 71 19.45 13.83 21.72
N PRO A 72 19.40 13.11 22.86
CA PRO A 72 19.18 13.74 24.16
C PRO A 72 20.32 14.66 24.58
N ASN A 73 21.55 14.43 24.13
CA ASN A 73 22.76 15.15 24.54
C ASN A 73 23.20 16.26 23.57
N GLY A 74 22.50 16.50 22.47
CA GLY A 74 22.89 17.51 21.50
C GLY A 74 22.43 17.13 20.08
N PRO A 75 22.41 18.07 19.12
CA PRO A 75 22.17 17.78 17.72
C PRO A 75 23.28 16.85 17.21
N PRO A 76 23.05 16.14 16.08
CA PRO A 76 24.12 15.42 15.38
C PRO A 76 25.29 16.34 15.06
N PRO A 77 26.52 15.82 14.91
CA PRO A 77 27.72 16.64 14.70
C PRO A 77 27.65 17.59 13.49
N ASP A 78 26.90 17.20 12.46
CA ASP A 78 26.79 17.91 11.18
C ASP A 78 25.62 18.92 11.14
N VAL A 79 24.88 19.07 12.26
CA VAL A 79 23.75 20.01 12.35
C VAL A 79 24.14 21.23 13.15
N PRO A 80 23.93 22.46 12.63
CA PRO A 80 24.21 23.69 13.37
C PRO A 80 23.48 23.70 14.71
N PRO A 81 24.08 24.28 15.77
CA PRO A 81 23.42 24.43 17.06
C PRO A 81 22.15 25.27 16.92
N ALA A 82 21.15 24.99 17.75
CA ALA A 82 19.93 25.77 17.77
C ALA A 82 20.22 27.26 18.03
N PRO A 83 19.45 28.17 17.46
CA PRO A 83 19.59 29.62 17.72
C PRO A 83 19.52 29.92 19.23
N GLN A 84 20.23 30.96 19.66
CA GLN A 84 20.20 31.39 21.07
C GLN A 84 18.76 31.66 21.53
N GLY A 85 18.40 31.14 22.72
CA GLY A 85 17.06 31.31 23.29
C GLY A 85 16.04 30.27 22.92
N VAL A 86 16.36 29.33 22.02
CA VAL A 86 15.49 28.19 21.72
C VAL A 86 15.74 27.06 22.72
N GLN A 87 14.75 26.79 23.57
CA GLN A 87 14.80 25.67 24.48
C GLN A 87 14.71 24.35 23.70
N ARG A 88 15.69 23.50 23.92
CA ARG A 88 15.74 22.19 23.30
C ARG A 88 14.80 21.22 24.03
N LEU A 89 13.94 20.55 23.26
CA LEU A 89 13.09 19.50 23.79
C LEU A 89 13.84 18.15 23.73
N THR A 90 13.93 17.49 24.88
CA THR A 90 14.42 16.10 24.98
C THR A 90 13.30 15.08 24.92
N HIS A 91 12.07 15.52 25.17
CA HIS A 91 10.84 14.74 25.01
C HIS A 91 9.69 15.64 24.61
N SER A 92 8.64 15.03 24.05
CA SER A 92 7.40 15.74 23.77
C SER A 92 6.75 16.21 25.07
N GLY A 93 6.34 17.48 25.13
CA GLY A 93 5.66 18.05 26.32
C GLY A 93 4.25 17.49 26.54
N THR A 94 3.63 16.98 25.49
CA THR A 94 2.33 16.30 25.48
C THR A 94 2.45 15.04 24.61
N PRO A 95 1.52 14.07 24.75
CA PRO A 95 1.47 12.93 23.85
C PRO A 95 1.45 13.36 22.39
N ALA A 96 2.42 12.92 21.64
CA ALA A 96 2.53 13.21 20.20
C ALA A 96 1.83 12.14 19.39
N GLN A 97 1.45 12.48 18.17
CA GLN A 97 0.92 11.53 17.18
C GLN A 97 1.71 11.65 15.88
N ILE A 98 2.05 10.51 15.30
CA ILE A 98 2.77 10.42 14.03
C ILE A 98 2.07 9.36 13.18
N VAL A 99 1.82 9.68 11.91
CA VAL A 99 1.41 8.69 10.90
C VAL A 99 2.59 8.49 9.95
N LEU A 100 3.00 7.25 9.79
CA LEU A 100 4.06 6.84 8.88
C LEU A 100 3.44 5.99 7.77
N VAL A 101 3.82 6.30 6.53
CA VAL A 101 3.44 5.54 5.33
C VAL A 101 4.71 5.13 4.61
N ALA A 102 4.83 3.87 4.26
CA ALA A 102 6.04 3.29 3.67
C ALA A 102 6.11 3.46 2.15
N ASP A 103 5.51 4.53 1.63
CA ASP A 103 5.47 4.84 0.21
C ASP A 103 5.43 6.36 0.03
N THR A 104 6.39 6.91 -0.71
CA THR A 104 6.46 8.35 -0.99
C THR A 104 5.55 8.76 -2.15
N ASP A 105 5.21 7.81 -3.02
CA ASP A 105 4.50 8.05 -4.27
C ASP A 105 3.00 7.80 -4.15
N PHE A 106 2.52 7.31 -3.00
CA PHE A 106 1.12 6.90 -2.83
C PHE A 106 0.10 8.04 -3.05
N LEU A 107 0.54 9.31 -3.04
CA LEU A 107 -0.26 10.50 -3.38
C LEU A 107 0.02 11.03 -4.79
N ALA A 108 0.86 10.39 -5.59
CA ALA A 108 1.01 10.76 -6.98
C ALA A 108 -0.23 10.35 -7.79
N ASP A 109 -0.65 11.20 -8.71
CA ASP A 109 -1.89 11.05 -9.47
C ASP A 109 -2.00 9.69 -10.16
N ASP A 110 -0.91 9.16 -10.68
CA ASP A 110 -0.84 7.88 -11.37
C ASP A 110 -1.33 6.69 -10.52
N PHE A 111 -1.33 6.82 -9.19
CA PHE A 111 -1.73 5.74 -8.29
C PHE A 111 -3.19 5.77 -7.88
N TYR A 112 -3.87 6.92 -7.99
CA TYR A 112 -5.23 6.99 -7.51
C TYR A 112 -6.19 7.84 -8.35
N ILE A 113 -5.73 8.48 -9.43
CA ILE A 113 -6.58 9.23 -10.36
C ILE A 113 -6.76 8.41 -11.63
N ASP A 114 -8.00 8.24 -12.06
CA ASP A 114 -8.32 7.72 -13.38
C ASP A 114 -8.10 8.83 -14.42
N PRO A 115 -7.10 8.69 -15.32
CA PRO A 115 -6.78 9.74 -16.29
C PRO A 115 -7.90 9.98 -17.32
N GLN A 116 -8.79 9.01 -17.54
CA GLN A 116 -9.89 9.15 -18.49
C GLN A 116 -11.08 9.90 -17.86
N ARG A 117 -11.29 9.73 -16.57
CA ARG A 117 -12.44 10.31 -15.86
C ARG A 117 -12.06 11.54 -15.05
N GLY A 118 -10.79 11.78 -14.79
CA GLY A 118 -10.31 12.83 -13.91
C GLY A 118 -10.82 12.70 -12.48
N ALA A 119 -11.18 11.47 -12.07
CA ALA A 119 -11.78 11.16 -10.79
C ALA A 119 -10.91 10.17 -10.01
N SER A 120 -11.08 10.15 -8.68
CA SER A 120 -10.36 9.21 -7.83
C SER A 120 -10.81 7.77 -8.11
N ALA A 121 -9.85 6.92 -8.48
CA ALA A 121 -10.03 5.48 -8.67
C ALA A 121 -9.67 4.67 -7.41
N ALA A 122 -9.03 5.32 -6.41
CA ALA A 122 -8.66 4.70 -5.14
C ALA A 122 -8.72 5.73 -4.00
N ASP A 123 -8.76 5.26 -2.77
CA ASP A 123 -9.00 6.08 -1.57
C ASP A 123 -7.72 6.71 -0.98
N ASN A 124 -6.66 6.92 -1.76
CA ASN A 124 -5.38 7.45 -1.28
C ASN A 124 -5.53 8.85 -0.69
N ALA A 125 -6.20 9.75 -1.42
CA ALA A 125 -6.46 11.10 -0.94
C ALA A 125 -7.34 11.11 0.31
N SER A 126 -8.37 10.28 0.36
CA SER A 126 -9.24 10.13 1.54
C SER A 126 -8.46 9.65 2.76
N PHE A 127 -7.53 8.70 2.58
CA PHE A 127 -6.66 8.22 3.65
C PHE A 127 -5.76 9.35 4.17
N ALA A 128 -5.12 10.10 3.28
CA ALA A 128 -4.25 11.22 3.67
C ALA A 128 -5.02 12.32 4.42
N LEU A 129 -6.19 12.71 3.93
CA LEU A 129 -7.05 13.69 4.59
C LEU A 129 -7.51 13.22 5.97
N ASN A 130 -7.90 11.95 6.10
CA ASN A 130 -8.28 11.37 7.39
C ASN A 130 -7.10 11.34 8.37
N ALA A 131 -5.89 11.03 7.88
CA ALA A 131 -4.68 11.07 8.70
C ALA A 131 -4.40 12.49 9.21
N ILE A 132 -4.53 13.51 8.36
CA ILE A 132 -4.36 14.92 8.75
C ILE A 132 -5.41 15.33 9.79
N ASP A 133 -6.69 14.96 9.59
CA ASP A 133 -7.76 15.28 10.54
C ASP A 133 -7.52 14.63 11.91
N VAL A 134 -7.09 13.38 11.94
CA VAL A 134 -6.73 12.67 13.19
C VAL A 134 -5.56 13.36 13.89
N LEU A 135 -4.51 13.74 13.15
CA LEU A 135 -3.35 14.45 13.69
C LEU A 135 -3.72 15.84 14.19
N GLY A 136 -4.72 16.50 13.57
CA GLY A 136 -5.30 17.76 14.00
C GLY A 136 -6.25 17.67 15.18
N GLY A 137 -6.49 16.45 15.73
CA GLY A 137 -7.37 16.22 16.88
C GLY A 137 -8.86 16.12 16.54
N SER A 138 -9.24 16.06 15.27
CA SER A 138 -10.63 16.05 14.81
C SER A 138 -11.15 14.64 14.50
N ASN A 139 -11.30 13.80 15.53
CA ASN A 139 -11.89 12.47 15.38
C ASN A 139 -13.34 12.49 14.86
N ALA A 140 -14.07 13.59 15.08
CA ALA A 140 -15.46 13.73 14.62
C ALA A 140 -15.59 13.77 13.09
N LEU A 141 -14.67 14.41 12.39
CA LEU A 141 -14.68 14.50 10.92
C LEU A 141 -14.35 13.15 10.25
N VAL A 142 -13.49 12.36 10.86
CA VAL A 142 -13.16 11.00 10.36
C VAL A 142 -14.41 10.11 10.40
N SER A 143 -15.22 10.18 11.46
CA SER A 143 -16.44 9.38 11.58
C SER A 143 -17.52 9.77 10.55
N LEU A 144 -17.54 11.01 10.11
CA LEU A 144 -18.45 11.49 9.07
C LEU A 144 -18.03 11.01 7.68
N ARG A 145 -16.73 11.05 7.37
CA ARG A 145 -16.18 10.58 6.09
C ARG A 145 -16.22 9.07 5.95
N SER A 146 -16.03 8.32 7.03
CA SER A 146 -16.12 6.85 7.02
C SER A 146 -17.54 6.35 6.73
N ARG A 147 -18.54 7.24 6.77
CA ARG A 147 -19.92 6.97 6.35
C ARG A 147 -20.17 7.27 4.86
N ALA A 148 -19.13 7.62 4.09
CA ALA A 148 -19.26 7.72 2.64
C ALA A 148 -19.87 6.42 2.09
N PRO A 149 -20.74 6.48 1.07
CA PRO A 149 -21.45 5.33 0.57
C PRO A 149 -20.43 4.26 0.18
N SER A 150 -20.43 3.16 0.93
CA SER A 150 -19.64 2.01 0.56
C SER A 150 -20.20 1.53 -0.77
N VAL A 151 -19.43 1.69 -1.83
CA VAL A 151 -19.71 0.97 -3.07
C VAL A 151 -19.62 -0.50 -2.70
N ARG A 152 -20.77 -1.13 -2.48
CA ARG A 152 -20.84 -2.58 -2.26
C ARG A 152 -20.26 -3.20 -3.52
N LYS A 153 -19.07 -3.77 -3.41
CA LYS A 153 -18.54 -4.64 -4.46
C LYS A 153 -19.63 -5.66 -4.74
N MET A 154 -20.10 -5.71 -5.97
CA MET A 154 -21.08 -6.70 -6.40
C MET A 154 -20.36 -8.05 -6.58
N THR A 155 -19.91 -8.61 -5.47
CA THR A 155 -19.09 -9.84 -5.44
C THR A 155 -19.73 -11.02 -6.18
N VAL A 156 -21.04 -11.01 -6.35
CA VAL A 156 -21.76 -11.99 -7.16
C VAL A 156 -21.52 -11.74 -8.65
N ILE A 157 -21.59 -10.49 -9.09
CA ILE A 157 -21.34 -10.13 -10.50
C ILE A 157 -19.88 -10.38 -10.84
N ASP A 158 -18.95 -9.93 -9.99
CA ASP A 158 -17.52 -10.17 -10.17
C ASP A 158 -17.18 -11.68 -10.28
N ARG A 159 -17.87 -12.52 -9.51
CA ARG A 159 -17.75 -13.99 -9.63
C ARG A 159 -18.32 -14.52 -10.93
N MET A 160 -19.49 -14.06 -11.32
CA MET A 160 -20.12 -14.48 -12.58
C MET A 160 -19.27 -14.09 -13.79
N GLU A 161 -18.68 -12.90 -13.79
CA GLU A 161 -17.74 -12.47 -14.83
C GLU A 161 -16.48 -13.34 -14.84
N ALA A 162 -15.88 -13.62 -13.68
CA ALA A 162 -14.71 -14.48 -13.58
C ALA A 162 -15.02 -15.92 -14.01
N ASP A 163 -16.22 -16.43 -13.72
CA ASP A 163 -16.64 -17.77 -14.14
C ASP A 163 -16.90 -17.82 -15.64
N ALA A 164 -17.56 -16.81 -16.20
CA ALA A 164 -17.77 -16.69 -17.64
C ALA A 164 -16.43 -16.60 -18.40
N GLN A 165 -15.51 -15.82 -17.88
CA GLN A 165 -14.19 -15.66 -18.50
C GLN A 165 -13.39 -16.99 -18.49
N ARG A 166 -13.48 -17.76 -17.42
CA ARG A 166 -12.88 -19.10 -17.34
C ARG A 166 -13.49 -20.08 -18.34
N GLN A 167 -14.82 -20.06 -18.50
CA GLN A 167 -15.51 -20.91 -19.49
C GLN A 167 -15.13 -20.55 -20.93
N ILE A 168 -15.00 -19.27 -21.23
CA ILE A 168 -14.56 -18.81 -22.56
C ILE A 168 -13.13 -19.30 -22.83
N GLN A 169 -12.24 -19.15 -21.85
CA GLN A 169 -10.85 -19.58 -21.99
C GLN A 169 -10.76 -21.10 -22.22
N GLN A 170 -11.47 -21.89 -21.42
CA GLN A 170 -11.54 -23.34 -21.59
C GLN A 170 -12.04 -23.74 -22.99
N ARG A 171 -13.05 -23.04 -23.47
CA ARG A 171 -13.61 -23.32 -24.82
C ARG A 171 -12.65 -22.93 -25.94
N GLN A 172 -11.88 -21.85 -25.75
CA GLN A 172 -10.84 -21.46 -26.70
C GLN A 172 -9.71 -22.53 -26.74
N ASP A 173 -9.29 -23.00 -25.58
CA ASP A 173 -8.23 -24.01 -25.46
C ASP A 173 -8.66 -25.34 -26.10
N GLU A 174 -9.93 -25.77 -25.87
CA GLU A 174 -10.51 -26.95 -26.52
C GLU A 174 -10.52 -26.80 -28.05
N LEU A 175 -11.02 -25.67 -28.56
CA LEU A 175 -11.10 -25.42 -30.01
C LEU A 175 -9.69 -25.36 -30.65
N GLN A 176 -8.74 -24.85 -29.94
CA GLN A 176 -7.35 -24.79 -30.42
C GLN A 176 -6.70 -26.19 -30.47
N ALA A 177 -7.02 -27.05 -29.52
CA ALA A 177 -6.60 -28.45 -29.52
C ALA A 177 -7.25 -29.22 -30.67
N ASP A 178 -8.57 -29.05 -30.89
CA ASP A 178 -9.28 -29.69 -31.99
C ASP A 178 -8.76 -29.24 -33.35
N LEU A 179 -8.41 -27.96 -33.52
CA LEU A 179 -7.79 -27.45 -34.74
C LEU A 179 -6.42 -28.11 -34.99
N GLN A 180 -5.61 -28.21 -33.95
CA GLN A 180 -4.28 -28.80 -34.06
C GLN A 180 -4.33 -30.30 -34.40
N ASP A 181 -5.30 -31.02 -33.83
CA ASP A 181 -5.55 -32.44 -34.15
C ASP A 181 -6.03 -32.59 -35.60
N THR A 182 -6.92 -31.73 -36.08
CA THR A 182 -7.42 -31.74 -37.44
C THR A 182 -6.31 -31.42 -38.46
N GLU A 183 -5.47 -30.45 -38.16
CA GLU A 183 -4.30 -30.12 -38.99
C GLU A 183 -3.29 -31.27 -39.04
N THR A 184 -3.09 -31.96 -37.92
CA THR A 184 -2.19 -33.11 -37.85
C THR A 184 -2.73 -34.29 -38.68
N GLN A 185 -4.04 -34.53 -38.63
CA GLN A 185 -4.70 -35.56 -39.45
C GLN A 185 -4.61 -35.27 -40.95
N LEU A 186 -4.79 -34.00 -41.33
CA LEU A 186 -4.67 -33.56 -42.73
C LEU A 186 -3.24 -33.68 -43.28
N GLN A 187 -2.23 -33.54 -42.44
CA GLN A 187 -0.84 -33.74 -42.85
C GLN A 187 -0.42 -35.19 -42.99
N GLN A 188 -1.21 -36.12 -42.47
CA GLN A 188 -0.98 -37.60 -42.54
C GLN A 188 -1.72 -38.26 -43.70
N LEU A 189 -2.53 -37.54 -44.45
CA LEU A 189 -3.19 -37.96 -45.68
C LEU A 189 -2.39 -37.57 -46.93
#